data_60bb9cde084bb7c540dd13ac5482db5b
#
_entry.id   60bb9cde084bb7c540dd13ac5482db5b
#
_cell.length_a   1.000
_cell.length_b   1.000
_cell.length_c   1.000
_cell.angle_alpha   90.00
_cell.angle_beta   90.00
_cell.angle_gamma   90.00
#
_symmetry.space_group_name_H-M   'P 1'
#
loop_
_entity.id
_entity.type
_entity.pdbx_description
1 polymer ?
#
loop_
_entity_poly.entity_id
_entity_poly.type
_entity_poly.pdbx_seq_one_letter_code
_entity_poly.pdbx_strand_id
1 'polypeptide(L)'
;MQSIIGIFVFCYMAKFIAGVSLHYAAAGGESAMQLVFFIGGLTLFFGGLIKIKRDRLIENMPTSKIRSIALGLVEVYGKVVKHKETLTAPLSGKECVYCRLSITEWRRGRKRSYPFELRAKEKGILFNIDDGTGKILIDARGANLENLTRKIEIDISDETDLSSTILDYCKMNEIELFHKNGSRKRIEIKETYIPLGQDLYVMGIANKHKTNNSGSIQQEYIIDYQYRQKIFYISDKSETDILKNSVHNNRIMIFGGIVLSVIGLIGIIDNFI
;
A
#
# COMPACT_ATOMS: atom_id res chain seq x y z
N MET A 1 6.52 0.08 -2.43
CA MET A 1 7.73 0.87 -2.78
C MET A 1 7.54 1.80 -3.98
N GLN A 2 6.79 1.44 -5.03
CA GLN A 2 6.48 2.40 -6.12
C GLN A 2 5.48 3.48 -5.72
N SER A 3 4.51 3.19 -4.84
CA SER A 3 3.65 4.23 -4.25
C SER A 3 4.46 5.20 -3.38
N ILE A 4 5.46 4.69 -2.66
CA ILE A 4 6.37 5.51 -1.84
C ILE A 4 7.27 6.36 -2.75
N ILE A 5 7.77 5.82 -3.86
CA ILE A 5 8.55 6.59 -4.85
C ILE A 5 7.66 7.62 -5.53
N GLY A 6 6.42 7.31 -5.89
CA GLY A 6 5.45 8.26 -6.44
C GLY A 6 5.09 9.36 -5.44
N ILE A 7 4.88 9.01 -4.17
CA ILE A 7 4.65 9.96 -3.08
C ILE A 7 5.93 10.76 -2.77
N PHE A 8 7.11 10.13 -2.78
CA PHE A 8 8.39 10.81 -2.58
C PHE A 8 8.71 11.76 -3.72
N VAL A 9 8.51 11.35 -4.98
CA VAL A 9 8.67 12.24 -6.14
C VAL A 9 7.65 13.37 -6.09
N PHE A 10 6.40 13.09 -5.73
CA PHE A 10 5.36 14.10 -5.54
C PHE A 10 5.68 15.04 -4.37
N CYS A 11 6.12 14.53 -3.21
CA CYS A 11 6.57 15.34 -2.08
C CYS A 11 7.86 16.15 -2.39
N TYR A 12 8.78 15.56 -3.16
CA TYR A 12 10.00 16.27 -3.56
C TYR A 12 9.72 17.35 -4.59
N MET A 13 8.85 17.06 -5.57
CA MET A 13 8.37 18.05 -6.53
C MET A 13 7.51 19.12 -5.86
N ALA A 14 6.63 18.76 -4.94
CA ALA A 14 5.86 19.73 -4.16
C ALA A 14 6.76 20.62 -3.27
N LYS A 15 7.82 20.06 -2.67
CA LYS A 15 8.83 20.83 -1.92
C LYS A 15 9.71 21.68 -2.83
N PHE A 16 10.08 21.15 -4.00
CA PHE A 16 10.83 21.91 -5.00
C PHE A 16 9.99 23.07 -5.56
N ILE A 17 8.72 22.81 -5.90
CA ILE A 17 7.76 23.82 -6.35
C ILE A 17 7.51 24.86 -5.24
N ALA A 18 7.32 24.43 -3.98
CA ALA A 18 7.17 25.36 -2.85
C ALA A 18 8.46 26.14 -2.53
N GLY A 19 9.63 25.55 -2.71
CA GLY A 19 10.93 26.21 -2.55
C GLY A 19 11.19 27.23 -3.65
N VAL A 20 10.89 26.88 -4.89
CA VAL A 20 10.99 27.78 -6.05
C VAL A 20 9.97 28.91 -5.92
N SER A 21 8.72 28.65 -5.52
CA SER A 21 7.71 29.71 -5.33
C SER A 21 8.09 30.68 -4.21
N LEU A 22 8.73 30.21 -3.13
CA LEU A 22 9.16 31.08 -2.02
C LEU A 22 10.35 31.97 -2.39
N HIS A 23 11.24 31.49 -3.27
CA HIS A 23 12.42 32.24 -3.73
C HIS A 23 12.05 33.30 -4.79
N TYR A 24 11.08 32.99 -5.66
CA TYR A 24 10.62 33.89 -6.72
C TYR A 24 9.51 34.84 -6.28
N ALA A 25 8.74 34.52 -5.24
CA ALA A 25 7.78 35.46 -4.63
C ALA A 25 8.46 36.70 -4.02
N ALA A 26 9.77 36.61 -3.75
CA ALA A 26 10.59 37.72 -3.31
C ALA A 26 11.12 38.63 -4.47
N ALA A 27 10.97 38.20 -5.74
CA ALA A 27 11.63 38.83 -6.88
C ALA A 27 10.70 39.27 -8.05
N GLY A 28 9.38 39.24 -7.87
CA GLY A 28 8.44 39.64 -8.96
C GLY A 28 7.25 38.67 -9.18
N GLY A 29 6.46 38.57 -8.21
CA GLY A 29 5.49 37.58 -7.76
C GLY A 29 4.50 36.92 -8.73
N GLU A 30 4.04 37.49 -9.80
CA GLU A 30 2.90 36.94 -10.57
C GLU A 30 3.32 35.85 -11.58
N SER A 31 4.38 36.08 -12.34
CA SER A 31 4.85 35.14 -13.36
C SER A 31 5.34 33.81 -12.78
N ALA A 32 5.93 33.82 -11.58
CA ALA A 32 6.41 32.61 -10.91
C ALA A 32 5.28 31.72 -10.43
N MET A 33 4.15 32.29 -9.97
CA MET A 33 2.99 31.56 -9.52
C MET A 33 2.28 30.84 -10.69
N GLN A 34 2.25 31.48 -11.85
CA GLN A 34 1.68 30.90 -13.07
C GLN A 34 2.51 29.72 -13.59
N LEU A 35 3.83 29.82 -13.53
CA LEU A 35 4.75 28.73 -13.89
C LEU A 35 4.59 27.53 -12.93
N VAL A 36 4.37 27.78 -11.64
CA VAL A 36 4.06 26.75 -10.64
C VAL A 36 2.74 26.04 -10.95
N PHE A 37 1.69 26.76 -11.34
CA PHE A 37 0.42 26.18 -11.74
C PHE A 37 0.56 25.34 -13.02
N PHE A 38 1.31 25.81 -14.00
CA PHE A 38 1.53 25.09 -15.25
C PHE A 38 2.28 23.77 -15.01
N ILE A 39 3.43 23.80 -14.33
CA ILE A 39 4.23 22.60 -14.02
C ILE A 39 3.49 21.67 -13.07
N GLY A 40 2.82 22.22 -12.05
CA GLY A 40 2.00 21.45 -11.11
C GLY A 40 0.83 20.73 -11.80
N GLY A 41 0.17 21.40 -12.73
CA GLY A 41 -0.88 20.83 -13.55
C GLY A 41 -0.37 19.70 -14.45
N LEU A 42 0.77 19.87 -15.13
CA LEU A 42 1.40 18.82 -15.93
C LEU A 42 1.78 17.60 -15.07
N THR A 43 2.33 17.79 -13.89
CA THR A 43 2.71 16.67 -13.01
C THR A 43 1.49 15.89 -12.53
N LEU A 44 0.38 16.55 -12.21
CA LEU A 44 -0.89 15.90 -11.89
C LEU A 44 -1.46 15.14 -13.08
N PHE A 45 -1.44 15.73 -14.27
CA PHE A 45 -1.91 15.12 -15.51
C PHE A 45 -1.14 13.83 -15.84
N PHE A 46 0.19 13.90 -15.93
CA PHE A 46 1.02 12.73 -16.22
C PHE A 46 0.95 11.69 -15.10
N GLY A 47 0.90 12.11 -13.83
CA GLY A 47 0.68 11.22 -12.69
C GLY A 47 -0.64 10.46 -12.78
N GLY A 48 -1.72 11.13 -13.21
CA GLY A 48 -3.02 10.53 -13.48
C GLY A 48 -2.97 9.49 -14.61
N LEU A 49 -2.28 9.80 -15.73
CA LEU A 49 -2.12 8.87 -16.84
C LEU A 49 -1.35 7.59 -16.45
N ILE A 50 -0.28 7.73 -15.68
CA ILE A 50 0.49 6.57 -15.18
C ILE A 50 -0.38 5.67 -14.31
N LYS A 51 -1.21 6.27 -13.45
CA LYS A 51 -2.17 5.52 -12.63
C LYS A 51 -3.21 4.80 -13.49
N ILE A 52 -3.81 5.47 -14.47
CA ILE A 52 -4.79 4.83 -15.38
C ILE A 52 -4.15 3.65 -16.12
N LYS A 53 -2.92 3.79 -16.60
CA LYS A 53 -2.24 2.68 -17.29
C LYS A 53 -2.09 1.46 -16.36
N ARG A 54 -1.81 1.68 -15.09
CA ARG A 54 -1.73 0.61 -14.08
C ARG A 54 -3.10 -0.02 -13.80
N ASP A 55 -4.14 0.80 -13.65
CA ASP A 55 -5.49 0.33 -13.37
C ASP A 55 -6.06 -0.48 -14.54
N ARG A 56 -5.81 -0.05 -15.78
CA ARG A 56 -6.18 -0.81 -16.99
C ARG A 56 -5.47 -2.15 -17.09
N LEU A 57 -4.27 -2.27 -16.54
CA LEU A 57 -3.55 -3.54 -16.50
C LEU A 57 -4.26 -4.53 -15.57
N ILE A 58 -4.86 -4.05 -14.50
CA ILE A 58 -5.69 -4.84 -13.59
C ILE A 58 -7.04 -5.18 -14.27
N GLU A 59 -7.71 -4.19 -14.86
CA GLU A 59 -9.03 -4.32 -15.48
C GLU A 59 -9.06 -5.28 -16.71
N ASN A 60 -7.97 -5.36 -17.45
CA ASN A 60 -7.90 -6.19 -18.66
C ASN A 60 -7.37 -7.61 -18.42
N MET A 61 -7.06 -7.96 -17.20
CA MET A 61 -6.62 -9.32 -16.89
C MET A 61 -7.82 -10.20 -16.56
N PRO A 62 -8.10 -11.23 -17.36
CA PRO A 62 -9.18 -12.17 -17.03
C PRO A 62 -8.80 -12.96 -15.79
N THR A 63 -9.70 -13.05 -14.81
CA THR A 63 -9.54 -13.93 -13.65
C THR A 63 -9.31 -15.37 -14.12
N SER A 64 -8.15 -15.90 -13.83
CA SER A 64 -7.75 -17.24 -14.25
C SER A 64 -8.33 -18.30 -13.32
N LYS A 65 -8.89 -19.37 -13.89
CA LYS A 65 -9.20 -20.57 -13.10
C LYS A 65 -7.91 -21.27 -12.69
N ILE A 66 -7.78 -21.62 -11.43
CA ILE A 66 -6.54 -22.20 -10.88
C ILE A 66 -6.13 -23.49 -11.62
N ARG A 67 -7.10 -24.31 -12.02
CA ARG A 67 -6.79 -25.56 -12.78
C ARG A 67 -6.12 -25.31 -14.14
N SER A 68 -6.25 -24.11 -14.71
CA SER A 68 -5.72 -23.75 -16.04
C SER A 68 -4.68 -22.65 -16.00
N ILE A 69 -4.07 -22.41 -14.82
CA ILE A 69 -3.05 -21.38 -14.65
C ILE A 69 -1.82 -21.67 -15.51
N ALA A 70 -1.41 -20.64 -16.26
CA ALA A 70 -0.15 -20.62 -16.98
C ALA A 70 0.95 -19.92 -16.16
N LEU A 71 2.22 -20.14 -16.53
CA LEU A 71 3.34 -19.39 -15.96
C LEU A 71 3.27 -17.92 -16.39
N GLY A 72 3.63 -17.02 -15.49
CA GLY A 72 3.65 -15.58 -15.73
C GLY A 72 2.67 -14.81 -14.86
N LEU A 73 2.28 -13.63 -15.30
CA LEU A 73 1.34 -12.78 -14.58
C LEU A 73 -0.06 -13.38 -14.61
N VAL A 74 -0.61 -13.64 -13.44
CA VAL A 74 -1.93 -14.25 -13.25
C VAL A 74 -2.72 -13.49 -12.22
N GLU A 75 -4.03 -13.62 -12.35
CA GLU A 75 -5.01 -13.12 -11.41
C GLU A 75 -5.87 -14.27 -10.93
N VAL A 76 -6.00 -14.44 -9.62
CA VAL A 76 -6.82 -15.48 -9.00
C VAL A 76 -7.68 -14.89 -7.90
N TYR A 77 -8.89 -15.42 -7.76
CA TYR A 77 -9.81 -15.11 -6.69
C TYR A 77 -10.30 -16.41 -6.05
N GLY A 78 -10.23 -16.49 -4.73
CA GLY A 78 -10.67 -17.70 -4.03
C GLY A 78 -10.48 -17.60 -2.53
N LYS A 79 -10.79 -18.68 -1.84
CA LYS A 79 -10.73 -18.78 -0.38
C LYS A 79 -9.34 -19.16 0.11
N VAL A 80 -8.93 -18.52 1.19
CA VAL A 80 -7.70 -18.86 1.92
C VAL A 80 -7.87 -20.22 2.61
N VAL A 81 -7.00 -21.14 2.25
CA VAL A 81 -6.99 -22.50 2.81
C VAL A 81 -5.59 -22.76 3.39
N LYS A 82 -5.57 -23.42 4.53
CA LYS A 82 -4.35 -23.86 5.18
C LYS A 82 -3.53 -24.78 4.26
N HIS A 83 -2.20 -24.54 4.18
CA HIS A 83 -1.27 -25.47 3.53
C HIS A 83 -0.73 -26.51 4.54
N LYS A 84 0.04 -26.08 5.53
CA LYS A 84 0.60 -26.95 6.57
C LYS A 84 0.30 -26.44 7.96
N GLU A 85 0.64 -25.20 8.24
CA GLU A 85 0.59 -24.54 9.55
C GLU A 85 -0.30 -23.31 9.50
N THR A 86 -0.53 -22.72 10.67
CA THR A 86 -1.19 -21.45 10.84
C THR A 86 -0.42 -20.59 11.82
N LEU A 87 -0.61 -19.30 11.76
CA LEU A 87 -0.06 -18.30 12.68
C LEU A 87 -1.17 -17.77 13.57
N THR A 88 -0.79 -17.25 14.73
CA THR A 88 -1.69 -16.45 15.57
C THR A 88 -1.27 -14.99 15.48
N ALA A 89 -2.20 -14.11 15.14
CA ALA A 89 -1.98 -12.67 15.09
C ALA A 89 -1.75 -12.14 16.50
N PRO A 90 -0.69 -11.33 16.73
CA PRO A 90 -0.19 -11.04 18.09
C PRO A 90 -1.12 -10.19 18.95
N LEU A 91 -1.97 -9.33 18.37
CA LEU A 91 -2.91 -8.50 19.12
C LEU A 91 -4.31 -9.08 19.14
N SER A 92 -4.81 -9.49 17.97
CA SER A 92 -6.17 -10.01 17.87
C SER A 92 -6.32 -11.44 18.36
N GLY A 93 -5.22 -12.20 18.51
CA GLY A 93 -5.24 -13.62 18.86
C GLY A 93 -5.88 -14.51 17.80
N LYS A 94 -6.16 -13.99 16.60
CA LYS A 94 -6.86 -14.71 15.54
C LYS A 94 -5.92 -15.61 14.73
N GLU A 95 -6.43 -16.77 14.34
CA GLU A 95 -5.73 -17.68 13.45
C GLU A 95 -5.64 -17.08 12.05
N CYS A 96 -4.42 -17.07 11.48
CA CYS A 96 -4.13 -16.42 10.21
C CYS A 96 -2.99 -17.12 9.46
N VAL A 97 -2.79 -16.77 8.21
CA VAL A 97 -1.67 -17.24 7.38
C VAL A 97 -0.60 -16.16 7.17
N TYR A 98 -0.98 -14.93 7.42
CA TYR A 98 -0.11 -13.76 7.34
C TYR A 98 -0.52 -12.74 8.39
N CYS A 99 0.45 -12.13 9.05
CA CYS A 99 0.21 -10.97 9.91
C CYS A 99 1.38 -9.98 9.81
N ARG A 100 1.03 -8.70 9.81
CA ARG A 100 1.97 -7.59 9.90
C ARG A 100 1.53 -6.66 11.01
N LEU A 101 2.44 -6.39 11.93
CA LEU A 101 2.25 -5.44 13.00
C LEU A 101 3.22 -4.29 12.81
N SER A 102 2.72 -3.08 12.75
CA SER A 102 3.51 -1.85 12.71
C SER A 102 3.19 -0.96 13.90
N ILE A 103 4.22 -0.33 14.45
CA ILE A 103 4.12 0.59 15.57
C ILE A 103 4.73 1.90 15.13
N THR A 104 3.94 2.94 15.15
CA THR A 104 4.27 4.27 14.66
C THR A 104 4.14 5.29 15.78
N GLU A 105 5.18 6.06 16.04
CA GLU A 105 5.14 7.23 16.92
C GLU A 105 4.85 8.48 16.08
N TRP A 106 3.83 9.23 16.46
CA TRP A 106 3.53 10.53 15.86
C TRP A 106 4.33 11.63 16.56
N ARG A 107 5.44 12.02 15.94
CA ARG A 107 6.34 13.05 16.49
C ARG A 107 5.90 14.44 16.09
N ARG A 108 5.97 15.38 17.05
CA ARG A 108 5.61 16.77 16.81
C ARG A 108 6.75 17.49 16.10
N GLY A 109 6.52 17.91 14.85
CA GLY A 109 7.41 18.81 14.13
C GLY A 109 7.04 20.28 14.34
N ARG A 110 7.81 21.18 13.73
CA ARG A 110 7.62 22.64 13.90
C ARG A 110 6.25 23.14 13.39
N LYS A 111 5.70 22.53 12.33
CA LYS A 111 4.41 22.94 11.72
C LYS A 111 3.38 21.81 11.71
N ARG A 112 3.80 20.55 11.68
CA ARG A 112 2.91 19.37 11.57
C ARG A 112 3.51 18.19 12.31
N SER A 113 2.67 17.30 12.80
CA SER A 113 3.13 15.99 13.28
C SER A 113 3.47 15.08 12.08
N TYR A 114 4.47 14.24 12.24
CA TYR A 114 4.90 13.27 11.23
C TYR A 114 5.02 11.88 11.85
N PRO A 115 4.69 10.82 11.09
CA PRO A 115 4.82 9.45 11.57
C PRO A 115 6.28 9.02 11.54
N PHE A 116 6.72 8.36 12.61
CA PHE A 116 8.01 7.71 12.73
C PHE A 116 7.79 6.24 13.08
N GLU A 117 8.13 5.34 12.17
CA GLU A 117 7.98 3.91 12.40
C GLU A 117 9.02 3.44 13.41
N LEU A 118 8.56 3.02 14.59
CA LEU A 118 9.41 2.48 15.65
C LEU A 118 9.78 1.03 15.36
N ARG A 119 8.79 0.24 14.93
CA ARG A 119 8.95 -1.18 14.66
C ARG A 119 7.90 -1.66 13.66
N ALA A 120 8.33 -2.50 12.73
CA ALA A 120 7.44 -3.32 11.92
C ALA A 120 7.90 -4.77 12.00
N LYS A 121 6.97 -5.68 12.30
CA LYS A 121 7.18 -7.13 12.25
C LYS A 121 6.20 -7.73 11.25
N GLU A 122 6.72 -8.54 10.37
CA GLU A 122 5.95 -9.28 9.38
C GLU A 122 6.22 -10.78 9.56
N LYS A 123 5.14 -11.56 9.59
CA LYS A 123 5.20 -13.02 9.59
C LYS A 123 4.24 -13.53 8.54
N GLY A 124 4.70 -14.40 7.67
CA GLY A 124 3.90 -15.05 6.66
C GLY A 124 4.35 -16.50 6.49
N ILE A 125 3.40 -17.36 6.30
CA ILE A 125 3.60 -18.77 5.94
C ILE A 125 3.01 -19.03 4.57
N LEU A 126 3.39 -20.13 3.96
CA LEU A 126 2.78 -20.59 2.73
C LEU A 126 1.33 -21.04 2.99
N PHE A 127 0.42 -20.59 2.14
CA PHE A 127 -0.98 -20.98 2.19
C PHE A 127 -1.54 -21.20 0.79
N ASN A 128 -2.69 -21.83 0.69
CA ASN A 128 -3.35 -22.07 -0.59
C ASN A 128 -4.53 -21.10 -0.77
N ILE A 129 -4.76 -20.72 -2.02
CA ILE A 129 -6.03 -20.18 -2.48
C ILE A 129 -6.75 -21.26 -3.25
N ASP A 130 -8.02 -21.47 -2.93
CA ASP A 130 -8.93 -22.43 -3.55
C ASP A 130 -10.09 -21.68 -4.22
N ASP A 131 -10.23 -21.80 -5.54
CA ASP A 131 -11.30 -21.20 -6.34
C ASP A 131 -12.41 -22.19 -6.67
N GLY A 132 -12.36 -23.39 -6.08
CA GLY A 132 -13.26 -24.53 -6.38
C GLY A 132 -12.85 -25.32 -7.63
N THR A 133 -11.90 -24.86 -8.43
CA THR A 133 -11.35 -25.60 -9.60
C THR A 133 -9.99 -26.21 -9.33
N GLY A 134 -9.26 -25.67 -8.33
CA GLY A 134 -7.94 -26.10 -7.93
C GLY A 134 -7.39 -25.28 -6.77
N LYS A 135 -6.16 -25.58 -6.39
CA LYS A 135 -5.44 -24.86 -5.34
C LYS A 135 -4.10 -24.35 -5.86
N ILE A 136 -3.74 -23.13 -5.48
CA ILE A 136 -2.45 -22.54 -5.80
C ILE A 136 -1.78 -22.06 -4.52
N LEU A 137 -0.46 -22.29 -4.44
CA LEU A 137 0.33 -21.88 -3.30
C LEU A 137 0.65 -20.38 -3.37
N ILE A 138 0.57 -19.70 -2.24
CA ILE A 138 0.84 -18.26 -2.11
C ILE A 138 1.87 -18.03 -1.00
N ASP A 139 2.84 -17.17 -1.30
CA ASP A 139 3.70 -16.55 -0.29
C ASP A 139 3.43 -15.05 -0.23
N ALA A 140 2.66 -14.61 0.75
CA ALA A 140 2.22 -13.20 0.84
C ALA A 140 3.34 -12.22 1.23
N ARG A 141 4.54 -12.68 1.54
CA ARG A 141 5.66 -11.80 1.92
C ARG A 141 6.07 -10.91 0.76
N GLY A 142 6.15 -9.61 1.03
CA GLY A 142 6.46 -8.60 0.01
C GLY A 142 5.27 -8.18 -0.87
N ALA A 143 4.08 -8.74 -0.68
CA ALA A 143 2.88 -8.31 -1.37
C ALA A 143 2.45 -6.89 -0.95
N ASN A 144 1.81 -6.17 -1.87
CA ASN A 144 1.09 -4.95 -1.54
C ASN A 144 -0.29 -5.32 -0.94
N LEU A 145 -0.44 -5.00 0.35
CA LEU A 145 -1.62 -5.33 1.16
C LEU A 145 -2.45 -4.09 1.55
N GLU A 146 -2.29 -2.98 0.82
CA GLU A 146 -2.94 -1.70 1.16
C GLU A 146 -4.47 -1.79 1.21
N ASN A 147 -5.05 -2.68 0.42
CA ASN A 147 -6.50 -2.85 0.30
C ASN A 147 -7.10 -3.91 1.24
N LEU A 148 -6.34 -4.46 2.18
CA LEU A 148 -6.90 -5.36 3.17
C LEU A 148 -7.75 -4.58 4.19
N THR A 149 -9.00 -5.03 4.40
CA THR A 149 -9.94 -4.41 5.34
C THR A 149 -9.74 -4.89 6.77
N ARG A 150 -9.15 -6.06 6.96
CA ARG A 150 -8.90 -6.64 8.28
C ARG A 150 -7.66 -6.01 8.92
N LYS A 151 -7.90 -4.84 9.52
CA LYS A 151 -6.90 -4.04 10.21
C LYS A 151 -7.43 -3.68 11.59
N ILE A 152 -6.57 -3.75 12.59
CA ILE A 152 -6.81 -3.18 13.91
C ILE A 152 -5.90 -1.98 14.01
N GLU A 153 -6.47 -0.80 14.21
CA GLU A 153 -5.72 0.45 14.43
C GLU A 153 -6.05 0.92 15.84
N ILE A 154 -5.03 1.10 16.67
CA ILE A 154 -5.16 1.54 18.06
C ILE A 154 -4.30 2.79 18.20
N ASP A 155 -4.94 3.93 18.48
CA ASP A 155 -4.24 5.18 18.82
C ASP A 155 -4.12 5.25 20.35
N ILE A 156 -2.91 5.20 20.86
CA ILE A 156 -2.61 5.25 22.29
C ILE A 156 -2.42 6.71 22.73
N SER A 157 -3.28 7.61 22.33
CA SER A 157 -3.26 8.99 22.81
C SER A 157 -4.02 9.17 24.13
N ASP A 158 -5.06 8.35 24.36
CA ASP A 158 -5.94 8.46 25.55
C ASP A 158 -5.76 7.30 26.52
N GLU A 159 -6.00 7.59 27.82
CA GLU A 159 -5.76 6.64 28.92
C GLU A 159 -6.72 5.46 28.97
N THR A 160 -7.84 5.56 28.28
CA THR A 160 -8.99 4.66 28.49
C THR A 160 -8.93 3.33 27.74
N ASP A 161 -8.07 3.18 26.71
CA ASP A 161 -8.16 2.06 25.78
C ASP A 161 -6.97 1.08 25.77
N LEU A 162 -6.08 1.14 26.75
CA LEU A 162 -4.96 0.21 26.84
C LEU A 162 -5.41 -1.13 27.44
N SER A 163 -5.79 -2.07 26.59
CA SER A 163 -5.96 -3.46 27.05
C SER A 163 -4.64 -4.00 27.62
N SER A 164 -4.73 -4.89 28.60
CA SER A 164 -3.55 -5.56 29.19
C SER A 164 -2.65 -6.19 28.13
N THR A 165 -3.23 -6.76 27.07
CA THR A 165 -2.53 -7.36 25.92
C THR A 165 -1.61 -6.37 25.21
N ILE A 166 -2.06 -5.13 25.03
CA ILE A 166 -1.28 -4.07 24.34
C ILE A 166 -0.13 -3.62 25.24
N LEU A 167 -0.40 -3.42 26.53
CA LEU A 167 0.64 -3.06 27.53
C LEU A 167 1.72 -4.12 27.61
N ASP A 168 1.33 -5.39 27.67
CA ASP A 168 2.27 -6.51 27.73
C ASP A 168 3.06 -6.63 26.45
N TYR A 169 2.42 -6.41 25.29
CA TYR A 169 3.12 -6.38 24.01
C TYR A 169 4.15 -5.24 23.95
N CYS A 170 3.79 -4.03 24.40
CA CYS A 170 4.71 -2.89 24.47
C CYS A 170 5.90 -3.16 25.39
N LYS A 171 5.65 -3.71 26.58
CA LYS A 171 6.70 -4.10 27.54
C LYS A 171 7.64 -5.16 26.96
N MET A 172 7.10 -6.24 26.38
CA MET A 172 7.89 -7.32 25.78
C MET A 172 8.76 -6.85 24.60
N ASN A 173 8.37 -5.78 23.92
CA ASN A 173 9.10 -5.25 22.77
C ASN A 173 9.87 -3.96 23.09
N GLU A 174 10.01 -3.60 24.39
CA GLU A 174 10.77 -2.43 24.85
C GLU A 174 10.30 -1.10 24.21
N ILE A 175 8.98 -0.95 24.03
CA ILE A 175 8.39 0.25 23.46
C ILE A 175 8.08 1.21 24.60
N GLU A 176 8.80 2.32 24.62
CA GLU A 176 8.56 3.39 25.59
C GLU A 176 7.31 4.19 25.21
N LEU A 177 6.29 4.13 26.08
CA LEU A 177 5.03 4.87 25.90
C LEU A 177 5.10 6.32 26.41
N PHE A 178 6.16 6.69 27.14
CA PHE A 178 6.35 8.01 27.72
C PHE A 178 7.66 8.64 27.27
N HIS A 179 7.68 9.95 27.17
CA HIS A 179 8.89 10.73 27.01
C HIS A 179 9.66 10.84 28.33
N LYS A 180 10.93 11.23 28.29
CA LYS A 180 11.76 11.43 29.49
C LYS A 180 11.19 12.47 30.46
N ASN A 181 10.38 13.40 29.97
CA ASN A 181 9.68 14.42 30.78
C ASN A 181 8.36 13.93 31.38
N GLY A 182 8.03 12.64 31.26
CA GLY A 182 6.79 12.04 31.76
C GLY A 182 5.56 12.25 30.87
N SER A 183 5.66 13.03 29.79
CA SER A 183 4.54 13.20 28.85
C SER A 183 4.35 11.94 27.98
N ARG A 184 3.11 11.65 27.63
CA ARG A 184 2.76 10.48 26.83
C ARG A 184 3.14 10.67 25.37
N LYS A 185 3.67 9.62 24.74
CA LYS A 185 3.92 9.57 23.29
C LYS A 185 2.61 9.22 22.59
N ARG A 186 2.35 9.86 21.45
CA ARG A 186 1.26 9.46 20.57
C ARG A 186 1.74 8.28 19.73
N ILE A 187 1.25 7.08 20.04
CA ILE A 187 1.63 5.82 19.39
C ILE A 187 0.41 5.22 18.71
N GLU A 188 0.56 4.89 17.45
CA GLU A 188 -0.41 4.15 16.65
C GLU A 188 0.11 2.72 16.46
N ILE A 189 -0.69 1.73 16.83
CA ILE A 189 -0.39 0.32 16.60
C ILE A 189 -1.38 -0.20 15.57
N LYS A 190 -0.84 -0.77 14.48
CA LYS A 190 -1.62 -1.29 13.39
C LYS A 190 -1.29 -2.76 13.13
N GLU A 191 -2.28 -3.62 13.29
CA GLU A 191 -2.21 -5.02 12.93
C GLU A 191 -3.00 -5.27 11.64
N THR A 192 -2.36 -5.89 10.67
CA THR A 192 -2.99 -6.35 9.42
C THR A 192 -2.78 -7.85 9.32
N TYR A 193 -3.83 -8.63 9.08
CA TYR A 193 -3.73 -10.08 9.00
C TYR A 193 -4.67 -10.67 7.94
N ILE A 194 -4.34 -11.87 7.46
CA ILE A 194 -5.12 -12.67 6.52
C ILE A 194 -5.61 -13.93 7.24
N PRO A 195 -6.90 -14.01 7.65
CA PRO A 195 -7.44 -15.18 8.31
C PRO A 195 -7.75 -16.30 7.31
N LEU A 196 -7.92 -17.51 7.83
CA LEU A 196 -8.44 -18.65 7.06
C LEU A 196 -9.89 -18.42 6.62
N GLY A 197 -10.27 -19.00 5.49
CA GLY A 197 -11.62 -18.94 4.94
C GLY A 197 -12.03 -17.59 4.35
N GLN A 198 -11.15 -16.59 4.35
CA GLN A 198 -11.40 -15.29 3.71
C GLN A 198 -11.24 -15.43 2.20
N ASP A 199 -12.15 -14.78 1.46
CA ASP A 199 -11.97 -14.61 0.02
C ASP A 199 -10.91 -13.56 -0.25
N LEU A 200 -9.93 -13.90 -1.10
CA LEU A 200 -8.86 -13.02 -1.50
C LEU A 200 -8.75 -12.94 -3.03
N TYR A 201 -8.52 -11.74 -3.48
CA TYR A 201 -8.01 -11.40 -4.79
C TYR A 201 -6.50 -11.35 -4.74
N VAL A 202 -5.83 -12.09 -5.61
CA VAL A 202 -4.36 -12.12 -5.72
C VAL A 202 -3.97 -11.92 -7.17
N MET A 203 -3.15 -10.92 -7.42
CA MET A 203 -2.49 -10.68 -8.71
C MET A 203 -0.99 -10.74 -8.52
N GLY A 204 -0.32 -11.63 -9.24
CA GLY A 204 1.13 -11.83 -9.13
C GLY A 204 1.66 -12.78 -10.19
N ILE A 205 2.91 -13.15 -10.06
CA ILE A 205 3.56 -14.01 -11.02
C ILE A 205 3.52 -15.46 -10.53
N ALA A 206 2.87 -16.32 -11.32
CA ALA A 206 2.88 -17.75 -11.09
C ALA A 206 4.18 -18.37 -11.59
N ASN A 207 4.88 -19.04 -10.69
CA ASN A 207 6.13 -19.77 -10.94
C ASN A 207 5.98 -21.24 -10.59
N LYS A 208 6.89 -22.07 -11.10
CA LYS A 208 6.97 -23.48 -10.69
C LYS A 208 7.68 -23.57 -9.34
N HIS A 209 7.02 -24.17 -8.38
CA HIS A 209 7.59 -24.52 -7.09
C HIS A 209 7.89 -26.02 -7.04
N LYS A 210 9.12 -26.36 -6.67
CA LYS A 210 9.52 -27.78 -6.50
C LYS A 210 9.34 -28.14 -5.03
N THR A 211 8.38 -28.97 -4.73
CA THR A 211 8.21 -29.53 -3.38
C THR A 211 8.79 -30.94 -3.34
N ASN A 212 9.80 -31.15 -2.49
CA ASN A 212 10.34 -32.49 -2.22
C ASN A 212 9.44 -33.19 -1.19
N ASN A 213 8.41 -33.86 -1.64
CA ASN A 213 7.61 -34.74 -0.79
C ASN A 213 8.02 -36.20 -1.03
N SER A 214 8.71 -36.80 -0.04
CA SER A 214 8.92 -38.27 0.08
C SER A 214 9.26 -39.01 -1.22
N GLY A 215 10.23 -38.49 -2.00
CA GLY A 215 10.76 -39.19 -3.17
C GLY A 215 10.06 -38.91 -4.51
N SER A 216 8.95 -38.17 -4.55
CA SER A 216 8.36 -37.67 -5.79
C SER A 216 8.42 -36.14 -5.85
N ILE A 217 8.95 -35.61 -6.94
CA ILE A 217 8.96 -34.17 -7.23
C ILE A 217 7.59 -33.83 -7.78
N GLN A 218 6.71 -33.30 -6.94
CA GLN A 218 5.48 -32.68 -7.42
C GLN A 218 5.77 -31.23 -7.82
N GLN A 219 5.39 -30.89 -9.04
CA GLN A 219 5.44 -29.50 -9.51
C GLN A 219 4.15 -28.81 -9.06
N GLU A 220 4.28 -27.92 -8.09
CA GLU A 220 3.19 -27.01 -7.69
C GLU A 220 3.45 -25.61 -8.28
N TYR A 221 2.39 -24.86 -8.53
CA TYR A 221 2.52 -23.45 -8.88
C TYR A 221 2.47 -22.62 -7.60
N ILE A 222 3.32 -21.58 -7.54
CA ILE A 222 3.36 -20.62 -6.45
C ILE A 222 3.26 -19.20 -7.02
N ILE A 223 2.51 -18.34 -6.34
CA ILE A 223 2.55 -16.90 -6.57
C ILE A 223 3.33 -16.28 -5.43
N ASP A 224 4.43 -15.62 -5.76
CA ASP A 224 5.34 -15.00 -4.81
C ASP A 224 5.84 -13.64 -5.32
N TYR A 225 6.54 -12.90 -4.45
CA TYR A 225 7.12 -11.61 -4.81
C TYR A 225 8.33 -11.76 -5.73
N GLN A 226 8.23 -11.19 -6.92
CA GLN A 226 9.33 -11.15 -7.89
C GLN A 226 9.97 -9.75 -7.93
N TYR A 227 11.22 -9.66 -7.51
CA TYR A 227 11.97 -8.40 -7.43
C TYR A 227 12.04 -7.64 -8.76
N ARG A 228 12.12 -8.35 -9.88
CA ARG A 228 12.22 -7.74 -11.22
C ARG A 228 10.92 -7.11 -11.69
N GLN A 229 9.77 -7.68 -11.36
CA GLN A 229 8.48 -7.24 -11.93
C GLN A 229 7.65 -6.41 -10.95
N LYS A 230 7.91 -6.51 -9.63
CA LYS A 230 7.29 -5.71 -8.56
C LYS A 230 5.75 -5.65 -8.59
N ILE A 231 5.11 -6.61 -9.28
CA ILE A 231 3.66 -6.71 -9.39
C ILE A 231 3.24 -7.87 -8.49
N PHE A 232 2.79 -7.53 -7.29
CA PHE A 232 2.22 -8.51 -6.36
C PHE A 232 1.25 -7.82 -5.43
N TYR A 233 -0.04 -8.04 -5.67
CA TYR A 233 -1.15 -7.42 -4.94
C TYR A 233 -2.01 -8.49 -4.31
N ILE A 234 -2.38 -8.28 -3.06
CA ILE A 234 -3.35 -9.10 -2.34
C ILE A 234 -4.39 -8.15 -1.73
N SER A 235 -5.67 -8.44 -1.96
CA SER A 235 -6.79 -7.65 -1.47
C SER A 235 -7.95 -8.56 -1.07
N ASP A 236 -8.71 -8.14 -0.07
CA ASP A 236 -10.00 -8.76 0.29
C ASP A 236 -11.20 -8.08 -0.40
N LYS A 237 -10.92 -7.10 -1.25
CA LYS A 237 -11.91 -6.45 -2.09
C LYS A 237 -11.93 -7.09 -3.45
N SER A 238 -13.12 -7.16 -4.06
CA SER A 238 -13.25 -7.60 -5.44
C SER A 238 -12.51 -6.63 -6.38
N GLU A 239 -12.11 -7.13 -7.55
CA GLU A 239 -11.54 -6.31 -8.62
C GLU A 239 -12.38 -5.06 -8.90
N THR A 240 -13.71 -5.22 -9.00
CA THR A 240 -14.64 -4.12 -9.27
C THR A 240 -14.62 -3.03 -8.20
N ASP A 241 -14.43 -3.36 -6.94
CA ASP A 241 -14.37 -2.38 -5.84
C ASP A 241 -13.02 -1.65 -5.81
N ILE A 242 -11.94 -2.35 -6.16
CA ILE A 242 -10.61 -1.74 -6.30
C ILE A 242 -10.63 -0.71 -7.43
N LEU A 243 -11.19 -1.08 -8.58
CA LEU A 243 -11.24 -0.25 -9.77
C LEU A 243 -12.16 0.97 -9.60
N LYS A 244 -13.35 0.81 -9.01
CA LYS A 244 -14.29 1.93 -8.80
C LYS A 244 -13.65 3.11 -8.05
N ASN A 245 -12.96 2.83 -6.96
CA ASN A 245 -12.33 3.88 -6.15
C ASN A 245 -11.12 4.51 -6.87
N SER A 246 -10.37 3.70 -7.62
CA SER A 246 -9.19 4.18 -8.34
C SER A 246 -9.57 5.05 -9.55
N VAL A 247 -10.54 4.62 -10.34
CA VAL A 247 -10.99 5.35 -11.56
C VAL A 247 -11.53 6.73 -11.23
N HIS A 248 -12.34 6.85 -10.17
CA HIS A 248 -12.89 8.15 -9.75
C HIS A 248 -11.77 9.15 -9.39
N ASN A 249 -10.85 8.75 -8.54
CA ASN A 249 -9.74 9.60 -8.11
C ASN A 249 -8.80 9.97 -9.27
N ASN A 250 -8.56 9.05 -10.20
CA ASN A 250 -7.68 9.29 -11.34
C ASN A 250 -8.29 10.28 -12.34
N ARG A 251 -9.60 10.23 -12.55
CA ARG A 251 -10.32 11.23 -13.39
C ARG A 251 -10.18 12.63 -12.80
N ILE A 252 -10.38 12.78 -11.49
CA ILE A 252 -10.21 14.08 -10.80
C ILE A 252 -8.78 14.61 -10.97
N MET A 253 -7.76 13.74 -10.84
CA MET A 253 -6.36 14.15 -11.03
C MET A 253 -6.08 14.63 -12.45
N ILE A 254 -6.61 13.96 -13.47
CA ILE A 254 -6.40 14.34 -14.86
C ILE A 254 -7.11 15.64 -15.19
N PHE A 255 -8.40 15.74 -14.87
CA PHE A 255 -9.16 16.98 -15.14
C PHE A 255 -8.60 18.16 -14.35
N GLY A 256 -8.28 17.98 -13.06
CA GLY A 256 -7.66 19.00 -12.25
C GLY A 256 -6.28 19.42 -12.79
N GLY A 257 -5.48 18.47 -13.27
CA GLY A 257 -4.20 18.73 -13.90
C GLY A 257 -4.32 19.55 -15.20
N ILE A 258 -5.30 19.23 -16.07
CA ILE A 258 -5.56 20.00 -17.29
C ILE A 258 -5.98 21.43 -16.94
N VAL A 259 -6.97 21.61 -16.07
CA VAL A 259 -7.48 22.94 -15.69
C VAL A 259 -6.35 23.78 -15.10
N LEU A 260 -5.55 23.22 -14.20
CA LEU A 260 -4.44 23.92 -13.55
C LEU A 260 -3.35 24.31 -14.56
N SER A 261 -3.03 23.43 -15.53
CA SER A 261 -2.07 23.72 -16.59
C SER A 261 -2.55 24.83 -17.51
N VAL A 262 -3.84 24.84 -17.88
CA VAL A 262 -4.41 25.86 -18.74
C VAL A 262 -4.40 27.22 -18.04
N ILE A 263 -4.79 27.27 -16.78
CA ILE A 263 -4.76 28.52 -15.97
C ILE A 263 -3.33 29.06 -15.90
N GLY A 264 -2.35 28.19 -15.61
CA GLY A 264 -0.94 28.58 -15.57
C GLY A 264 -0.42 29.07 -16.92
N LEU A 265 -0.81 28.42 -18.02
CA LEU A 265 -0.41 28.81 -19.36
C LEU A 265 -0.98 30.18 -19.79
N ILE A 266 -2.29 30.40 -19.55
CA ILE A 266 -2.95 31.70 -19.83
C ILE A 266 -2.22 32.81 -19.09
N GLY A 267 -2.00 32.64 -17.79
CA GLY A 267 -1.31 33.66 -17.03
C GLY A 267 0.14 33.91 -17.45
N ILE A 268 0.84 32.91 -17.96
CA ILE A 268 2.19 33.10 -18.55
C ILE A 268 2.07 33.95 -19.82
N ILE A 269 1.10 33.68 -20.68
CA ILE A 269 0.88 34.42 -21.94
C ILE A 269 0.53 35.88 -21.66
N ASP A 270 -0.36 36.15 -20.68
CA ASP A 270 -0.78 37.50 -20.29
C ASP A 270 0.38 38.36 -19.78
N ASN A 271 1.44 37.74 -19.24
CA ASN A 271 2.63 38.49 -18.81
C ASN A 271 3.64 38.77 -19.93
N PHE A 272 3.47 38.13 -21.12
CA PHE A 272 4.34 38.36 -22.28
C PHE A 272 3.74 39.30 -23.33
N ILE A 273 2.44 39.63 -23.19
CA ILE A 273 1.74 40.61 -24.02
C ILE A 273 1.62 41.93 -23.25
#